data_5e6c8bd852ecdbd6dd812411377fa591
#
_entry.id   5e6c8bd852ecdbd6dd812411377fa591
#
_cell.length_a   1.000
_cell.length_b   1.000
_cell.length_c   1.000
_cell.angle_alpha   90.00
_cell.angle_beta   90.00
_cell.angle_gamma   90.00
#
_symmetry.space_group_name_H-M   'P 1'
#
loop_
_entity.id
_entity.type
_entity.pdbx_description
1 polymer ?
#
loop_
_entity_poly.entity_id
_entity_poly.type
_entity_poly.pdbx_seq_one_letter_code
_entity_poly.pdbx_strand_id
1 'polypeptide(L)'
;MVLNKTVEDNAYFAFRKSQMKAMHTERLGVIHVSDLIKPCMRNVMYSKNTPDEYKTMDTENMKSLYFGQILHSASDVAEEDKHEMFLAYDYVKDVALTYEEAKKIPQDDARQLDIIYGSIDDIIEVDGEYVICDKKTTGSIEYFQKHNSNASDSHMAQINCYRVLLNKCYDMDAKKGCVIYVSNSVSKEKRDKPTPISFVLKKPEETLKAMIINSNVIKDSLTSGDLPD
;
A
#
# COMPACT_ATOMS: atom_id res chain seq x y z
N MET A 1 -12.17 -42.32 17.71
CA MET A 1 -12.38 -41.96 16.29
C MET A 1 -11.31 -40.97 15.93
N VAL A 2 -10.21 -41.43 15.30
CA VAL A 2 -9.13 -40.55 14.86
C VAL A 2 -9.66 -39.93 13.54
N LEU A 3 -10.21 -38.74 13.64
CA LEU A 3 -10.56 -37.96 12.44
C LEU A 3 -9.28 -37.70 11.67
N ASN A 4 -9.35 -38.03 10.39
CA ASN A 4 -8.23 -38.05 9.48
C ASN A 4 -7.63 -36.62 9.38
N LYS A 5 -6.54 -36.37 10.09
CA LYS A 5 -5.81 -35.10 10.12
C LYS A 5 -5.59 -34.54 8.72
N THR A 6 -5.50 -35.41 7.71
CA THR A 6 -5.39 -35.11 6.30
C THR A 6 -6.62 -34.40 5.69
N VAL A 7 -7.84 -34.66 6.19
CA VAL A 7 -9.07 -34.01 5.69
C VAL A 7 -9.19 -32.60 6.25
N GLU A 8 -8.87 -32.42 7.54
CA GLU A 8 -8.86 -31.12 8.19
C GLU A 8 -7.78 -30.21 7.59
N ASP A 9 -6.58 -30.75 7.36
CA ASP A 9 -5.47 -30.03 6.74
C ASP A 9 -5.84 -29.61 5.31
N ASN A 10 -6.41 -30.51 4.50
CA ASN A 10 -6.83 -30.20 3.14
C ASN A 10 -7.96 -29.16 3.09
N ALA A 11 -8.94 -29.24 3.99
CA ALA A 11 -10.01 -28.26 4.10
C ALA A 11 -9.44 -26.88 4.52
N TYR A 12 -8.50 -26.85 5.45
CA TYR A 12 -7.81 -25.63 5.87
C TYR A 12 -6.99 -25.00 4.72
N PHE A 13 -6.21 -25.81 3.99
CA PHE A 13 -5.46 -25.35 2.82
C PHE A 13 -6.37 -24.84 1.69
N ALA A 14 -7.48 -25.54 1.40
CA ALA A 14 -8.45 -25.12 0.40
C ALA A 14 -9.12 -23.79 0.78
N PHE A 15 -9.50 -23.64 2.06
CA PHE A 15 -10.04 -22.40 2.61
C PHE A 15 -9.02 -21.25 2.51
N ARG A 16 -7.76 -21.48 2.92
CA ARG A 16 -6.69 -20.48 2.77
C ARG A 16 -6.49 -20.05 1.32
N LYS A 17 -6.44 -21.03 0.40
CA LYS A 17 -6.26 -20.76 -1.03
C LYS A 17 -7.41 -19.93 -1.61
N SER A 18 -8.65 -20.22 -1.19
CA SER A 18 -9.82 -19.43 -1.62
C SER A 18 -9.79 -18.00 -1.07
N GLN A 19 -9.38 -17.81 0.18
CA GLN A 19 -9.22 -16.49 0.77
C GLN A 19 -8.10 -15.69 0.10
N MET A 20 -6.94 -16.32 -0.14
CA MET A 20 -5.84 -15.68 -0.87
C MET A 20 -6.26 -15.27 -2.27
N LYS A 21 -7.03 -16.11 -2.98
CA LYS A 21 -7.55 -15.78 -4.32
C LYS A 21 -8.55 -14.60 -4.29
N ALA A 22 -9.38 -14.52 -3.25
CA ALA A 22 -10.29 -13.41 -3.06
C ALA A 22 -9.58 -12.10 -2.67
N MET A 23 -8.39 -12.22 -2.04
CA MET A 23 -7.56 -11.07 -1.63
C MET A 23 -6.63 -10.56 -2.75
N HIS A 24 -6.36 -11.36 -3.76
CA HIS A 24 -5.63 -10.94 -4.95
C HIS A 24 -6.59 -10.20 -5.90
N THR A 25 -6.90 -8.97 -5.59
CA THR A 25 -7.27 -8.02 -6.65
C THR A 25 -6.07 -7.89 -7.57
N GLU A 26 -6.25 -8.11 -8.87
CA GLU A 26 -5.20 -7.88 -9.87
C GLU A 26 -4.72 -6.43 -9.72
N ARG A 27 -3.59 -6.25 -9.08
CA ARG A 27 -2.94 -4.95 -9.02
C ARG A 27 -2.35 -4.65 -10.38
N LEU A 28 -2.74 -3.53 -10.96
CA LEU A 28 -2.06 -3.02 -12.15
C LEU A 28 -0.63 -2.64 -11.79
N GLY A 29 0.28 -2.97 -12.69
CA GLY A 29 1.67 -2.52 -12.66
C GLY A 29 2.63 -3.35 -11.83
N VAL A 30 3.91 -3.00 -11.95
CA VAL A 30 5.02 -3.74 -11.35
C VAL A 30 5.62 -2.99 -10.16
N ILE A 31 5.78 -1.67 -10.25
CA ILE A 31 6.40 -0.84 -9.21
C ILE A 31 5.31 -0.04 -8.48
N HIS A 32 5.11 -0.34 -7.19
CA HIS A 32 4.13 0.35 -6.36
C HIS A 32 4.80 1.24 -5.32
N VAL A 33 4.11 2.30 -4.89
CA VAL A 33 4.57 3.17 -3.79
C VAL A 33 4.98 2.35 -2.56
N SER A 34 4.22 1.30 -2.22
CA SER A 34 4.55 0.41 -1.11
C SER A 34 5.88 -0.33 -1.25
N ASP A 35 6.39 -0.50 -2.46
CA ASP A 35 7.73 -1.08 -2.71
C ASP A 35 8.82 -0.06 -2.45
N LEU A 36 8.60 1.19 -2.87
CA LEU A 36 9.59 2.27 -2.81
C LEU A 36 9.93 2.74 -1.40
N ILE A 37 9.04 2.47 -0.44
CA ILE A 37 9.21 2.86 0.97
C ILE A 37 9.82 1.76 1.84
N LYS A 38 10.10 0.59 1.29
CA LYS A 38 10.71 -0.51 2.04
C LYS A 38 12.15 -0.17 2.41
N PRO A 39 12.58 -0.45 3.65
CA PRO A 39 13.94 -0.15 4.09
C PRO A 39 15.00 -1.04 3.42
N CYS A 40 14.59 -2.13 2.80
CA CYS A 40 15.48 -3.08 2.16
C CYS A 40 14.95 -3.49 0.78
N MET A 41 15.63 -3.05 -0.28
CA MET A 41 15.27 -3.37 -1.67
C MET A 41 15.41 -4.86 -1.99
N ARG A 42 16.35 -5.57 -1.36
CA ARG A 42 16.44 -7.05 -1.48
C ARG A 42 15.14 -7.74 -1.09
N ASN A 43 14.49 -7.31 -0.01
CA ASN A 43 13.20 -7.87 0.40
C ASN A 43 12.10 -7.60 -0.62
N VAL A 44 12.13 -6.44 -1.27
CA VAL A 44 11.21 -6.13 -2.39
C VAL A 44 11.44 -7.12 -3.53
N MET A 45 12.69 -7.35 -3.92
CA MET A 45 13.05 -8.25 -5.01
C MET A 45 12.69 -9.70 -4.71
N TYR A 46 12.98 -10.18 -3.50
CA TYR A 46 12.54 -11.52 -3.07
C TYR A 46 11.01 -11.66 -3.17
N SER A 47 10.26 -10.66 -2.70
CA SER A 47 8.79 -10.69 -2.79
C SER A 47 8.27 -10.72 -4.23
N LYS A 48 8.93 -10.01 -5.15
CA LYS A 48 8.54 -9.96 -6.57
C LYS A 48 8.93 -11.24 -7.33
N ASN A 49 10.10 -11.78 -7.04
CA ASN A 49 10.64 -12.97 -7.72
C ASN A 49 10.14 -14.29 -7.12
N THR A 50 9.53 -14.28 -5.94
CA THR A 50 8.98 -15.49 -5.32
C THR A 50 7.64 -15.83 -5.99
N PRO A 51 7.50 -17.00 -6.63
CA PRO A 51 6.23 -17.47 -7.17
C PRO A 51 5.14 -17.50 -6.08
N ASP A 52 3.91 -17.19 -6.45
CA ASP A 52 2.78 -17.06 -5.50
C ASP A 52 2.53 -18.37 -4.72
N GLU A 53 2.85 -19.51 -5.32
CA GLU A 53 2.75 -20.83 -4.67
C GLU A 53 3.69 -21.00 -3.47
N TYR A 54 4.80 -20.23 -3.40
CA TYR A 54 5.76 -20.23 -2.30
C TYR A 54 5.56 -19.05 -1.33
N LYS A 55 4.66 -18.12 -1.63
CA LYS A 55 4.30 -17.03 -0.73
C LYS A 55 3.41 -17.56 0.38
N THR A 56 4.04 -18.02 1.46
CA THR A 56 3.30 -18.46 2.66
C THR A 56 3.04 -17.26 3.56
N MET A 57 1.79 -17.05 3.91
CA MET A 57 1.40 -16.06 4.90
C MET A 57 0.87 -16.80 6.13
N ASP A 58 1.38 -16.46 7.32
CA ASP A 58 0.85 -17.03 8.55
C ASP A 58 -0.58 -16.52 8.83
N THR A 59 -1.27 -17.21 9.74
CA THR A 59 -2.68 -16.94 10.05
C THR A 59 -2.91 -15.53 10.61
N GLU A 60 -1.96 -14.98 11.38
CA GLU A 60 -2.09 -13.67 11.99
C GLU A 60 -1.92 -12.57 10.94
N ASN A 61 -0.95 -12.73 10.03
CA ASN A 61 -0.77 -11.80 8.91
C ASN A 61 -1.97 -11.84 7.95
N MET A 62 -2.56 -13.01 7.71
CA MET A 62 -3.79 -13.14 6.92
C MET A 62 -4.98 -12.41 7.56
N LYS A 63 -5.17 -12.54 8.88
CA LYS A 63 -6.22 -11.81 9.60
C LYS A 63 -6.02 -10.30 9.47
N SER A 64 -4.79 -9.82 9.69
CA SER A 64 -4.47 -8.40 9.60
C SER A 64 -4.76 -7.84 8.19
N LEU A 65 -4.41 -8.59 7.14
CA LEU A 65 -4.69 -8.22 5.77
C LEU A 65 -6.21 -8.17 5.48
N TYR A 66 -6.94 -9.17 5.95
CA TYR A 66 -8.39 -9.25 5.80
C TYR A 66 -9.11 -8.09 6.50
N PHE A 67 -8.71 -7.77 7.74
CA PHE A 67 -9.23 -6.60 8.44
C PHE A 67 -8.89 -5.30 7.72
N GLY A 68 -7.69 -5.20 7.16
CA GLY A 68 -7.31 -4.05 6.32
C GLY A 68 -8.25 -3.88 5.14
N GLN A 69 -8.52 -4.93 4.37
CA GLN A 69 -9.42 -4.88 3.23
C GLN A 69 -10.86 -4.51 3.62
N ILE A 70 -11.39 -5.09 4.71
CA ILE A 70 -12.73 -4.71 5.22
C ILE A 70 -12.75 -3.24 5.60
N LEU A 71 -11.70 -2.73 6.24
CA LEU A 71 -11.61 -1.34 6.64
C LEU A 71 -11.65 -0.41 5.42
N HIS A 72 -10.90 -0.74 4.37
CA HIS A 72 -10.89 0.04 3.14
C HIS A 72 -12.26 0.02 2.44
N SER A 73 -12.90 -1.15 2.35
CA SER A 73 -14.20 -1.30 1.68
C SER A 73 -15.42 -0.80 2.46
N ALA A 74 -15.29 -0.62 3.79
CA ALA A 74 -16.42 -0.29 4.66
C ALA A 74 -16.45 1.16 5.15
N SER A 75 -15.47 1.97 4.82
CA SER A 75 -15.33 3.31 5.37
C SER A 75 -15.11 4.37 4.29
N ASP A 76 -16.18 4.81 3.67
CA ASP A 76 -16.17 5.98 2.81
C ASP A 76 -16.15 7.22 3.69
N VAL A 77 -14.99 7.88 3.78
CA VAL A 77 -14.78 9.08 4.61
C VAL A 77 -14.78 10.33 3.74
N ALA A 78 -14.38 10.19 2.48
CA ALA A 78 -14.31 11.28 1.52
C ALA A 78 -15.51 11.26 0.54
N GLU A 79 -15.67 12.33 -0.22
CA GLU A 79 -16.54 12.36 -1.38
C GLU A 79 -16.11 11.29 -2.39
N GLU A 80 -17.06 10.74 -3.16
CA GLU A 80 -16.86 9.57 -4.02
C GLU A 80 -15.70 9.74 -5.02
N ASP A 81 -15.45 10.95 -5.51
CA ASP A 81 -14.37 11.30 -6.43
C ASP A 81 -12.99 11.46 -5.76
N LYS A 82 -12.94 11.44 -4.42
CA LYS A 82 -11.72 11.59 -3.60
C LYS A 82 -11.41 10.35 -2.75
N HIS A 83 -12.09 9.24 -3.05
CA HIS A 83 -11.92 7.96 -2.39
C HIS A 83 -11.25 6.95 -3.35
N GLU A 84 -10.31 6.15 -2.84
CA GLU A 84 -9.54 5.15 -3.60
C GLU A 84 -8.97 5.68 -4.93
N MET A 85 -8.40 6.89 -4.88
CA MET A 85 -7.87 7.55 -6.08
C MET A 85 -6.69 6.79 -6.67
N PHE A 86 -6.87 6.32 -7.90
CA PHE A 86 -5.82 5.65 -8.67
C PHE A 86 -4.73 6.62 -9.11
N LEU A 87 -3.47 6.21 -8.96
CA LEU A 87 -2.29 6.98 -9.35
C LEU A 87 -1.38 6.12 -10.24
N ALA A 88 -1.01 6.62 -11.39
CA ALA A 88 0.00 6.02 -12.26
C ALA A 88 0.83 7.10 -12.94
N TYR A 89 2.14 7.05 -12.78
CA TYR A 89 3.07 8.05 -13.29
C TYR A 89 4.27 7.41 -13.97
N ASP A 90 4.38 7.61 -15.28
CA ASP A 90 5.55 7.24 -16.09
C ASP A 90 6.66 8.27 -15.80
N TYR A 91 7.59 7.89 -14.90
CA TYR A 91 8.64 8.79 -14.42
C TYR A 91 9.76 9.03 -15.44
N VAL A 92 9.83 8.22 -16.50
CA VAL A 92 10.80 8.39 -17.60
C VAL A 92 10.28 9.41 -18.61
N LYS A 93 8.99 9.36 -18.91
CA LYS A 93 8.34 10.30 -19.86
C LYS A 93 7.78 11.54 -19.19
N ASP A 94 7.76 11.61 -17.86
CA ASP A 94 7.11 12.65 -17.06
C ASP A 94 5.61 12.82 -17.41
N VAL A 95 4.87 11.70 -17.46
CA VAL A 95 3.46 11.70 -17.89
C VAL A 95 2.62 10.90 -16.89
N ALA A 96 1.50 11.48 -16.46
CA ALA A 96 0.46 10.76 -15.73
C ALA A 96 -0.34 9.86 -16.67
N LEU A 97 -0.81 8.73 -16.16
CA LEU A 97 -1.67 7.80 -16.88
C LEU A 97 -3.00 7.65 -16.13
N THR A 98 -4.08 7.68 -16.91
CA THR A 98 -5.39 7.27 -16.39
C THR A 98 -5.42 5.76 -16.14
N TYR A 99 -6.39 5.29 -15.35
CA TYR A 99 -6.60 3.86 -15.13
C TYR A 99 -6.75 3.09 -16.45
N GLU A 100 -7.52 3.63 -17.39
CA GLU A 100 -7.78 2.99 -18.69
C GLU A 100 -6.53 2.94 -19.60
N GLU A 101 -5.65 3.91 -19.51
CA GLU A 101 -4.37 3.89 -20.22
C GLU A 101 -3.39 2.90 -19.59
N ALA A 102 -3.28 2.90 -18.27
CA ALA A 102 -2.44 1.97 -17.54
C ALA A 102 -2.86 0.50 -17.78
N LYS A 103 -4.16 0.23 -17.79
CA LYS A 103 -4.73 -1.11 -18.04
C LYS A 103 -4.44 -1.65 -19.44
N LYS A 104 -4.22 -0.78 -20.43
CA LYS A 104 -3.86 -1.19 -21.80
C LYS A 104 -2.41 -1.63 -21.95
N ILE A 105 -1.55 -1.34 -20.98
CA ILE A 105 -0.15 -1.76 -21.01
C ILE A 105 -0.10 -3.20 -20.50
N PRO A 106 0.36 -4.18 -21.32
CA PRO A 106 0.50 -5.55 -20.87
C PRO A 106 1.38 -5.68 -19.62
N GLN A 107 1.07 -6.62 -18.74
CA GLN A 107 1.78 -6.76 -17.46
C GLN A 107 3.26 -7.16 -17.64
N ASP A 108 3.59 -7.83 -18.73
CA ASP A 108 4.92 -8.26 -19.14
C ASP A 108 5.65 -7.22 -20.03
N ASP A 109 5.01 -6.11 -20.36
CA ASP A 109 5.65 -5.01 -21.10
C ASP A 109 6.73 -4.33 -20.26
N ALA A 110 7.93 -4.18 -20.81
CA ALA A 110 9.05 -3.50 -20.15
C ALA A 110 8.70 -2.08 -19.68
N ARG A 111 7.77 -1.41 -20.32
CA ARG A 111 7.25 -0.10 -19.95
C ARG A 111 6.62 -0.08 -18.54
N GLN A 112 6.12 -1.22 -18.05
CA GLN A 112 5.62 -1.33 -16.68
C GLN A 112 6.67 -0.96 -15.63
N LEU A 113 7.96 -1.13 -15.95
CA LEU A 113 9.09 -0.78 -15.08
C LEU A 113 9.40 0.72 -15.07
N ASP A 114 8.78 1.50 -15.93
CA ASP A 114 8.91 2.96 -16.01
C ASP A 114 7.75 3.68 -15.29
N ILE A 115 6.80 2.94 -14.76
CA ILE A 115 5.58 3.49 -14.16
C ILE A 115 5.54 3.18 -12.68
N ILE A 116 5.30 4.22 -11.87
CA ILE A 116 5.04 4.10 -10.44
C ILE A 116 3.53 4.14 -10.20
N TYR A 117 3.03 3.10 -9.54
CA TYR A 117 1.61 2.94 -9.22
C TYR A 117 1.31 3.20 -7.75
N GLY A 118 0.12 3.71 -7.48
CA GLY A 118 -0.40 3.89 -6.13
C GLY A 118 -1.92 4.02 -6.11
N SER A 119 -2.46 3.97 -4.90
CA SER A 119 -3.86 4.32 -4.62
C SER A 119 -3.90 5.08 -3.31
N ILE A 120 -4.56 6.24 -3.29
CA ILE A 120 -4.81 7.01 -2.08
C ILE A 120 -6.15 6.57 -1.53
N ASP A 121 -6.22 6.22 -0.23
CA ASP A 121 -7.46 5.79 0.39
C ASP A 121 -8.50 6.91 0.39
N ASP A 122 -8.15 8.08 0.92
CA ASP A 122 -9.03 9.25 0.98
C ASP A 122 -8.25 10.56 0.85
N ILE A 123 -8.89 11.56 0.27
CA ILE A 123 -8.47 12.96 0.35
C ILE A 123 -9.62 13.76 0.96
N ILE A 124 -9.35 14.45 2.05
CA ILE A 124 -10.31 15.35 2.68
C ILE A 124 -9.87 16.81 2.53
N GLU A 125 -10.81 17.72 2.54
CA GLU A 125 -10.54 19.15 2.55
C GLU A 125 -10.79 19.71 3.95
N VAL A 126 -9.80 20.38 4.50
CA VAL A 126 -9.87 21.00 5.83
C VAL A 126 -9.36 22.44 5.70
N ASP A 127 -10.21 23.39 5.98
CA ASP A 127 -9.91 24.85 5.90
C ASP A 127 -9.36 25.26 4.51
N GLY A 128 -9.86 24.66 3.44
CA GLY A 128 -9.43 24.91 2.06
C GLY A 128 -8.08 24.28 1.67
N GLU A 129 -7.54 23.39 2.50
CA GLU A 129 -6.33 22.63 2.21
C GLU A 129 -6.66 21.13 2.07
N TYR A 130 -6.06 20.46 1.07
CA TYR A 130 -6.16 19.00 0.93
C TYR A 130 -5.27 18.28 1.94
N VAL A 131 -5.82 17.23 2.54
CA VAL A 131 -5.14 16.32 3.47
C VAL A 131 -5.26 14.90 2.94
N ILE A 132 -4.13 14.25 2.67
CA ILE A 132 -4.09 12.85 2.26
C ILE A 132 -4.28 11.98 3.50
N CYS A 133 -5.31 11.14 3.50
CA CYS A 133 -5.61 10.20 4.58
C CYS A 133 -5.30 8.77 4.15
N ASP A 134 -4.67 8.01 5.03
CA ASP A 134 -4.31 6.60 4.80
C ASP A 134 -4.72 5.79 6.03
N LYS A 135 -5.49 4.72 5.80
CA LYS A 135 -6.05 3.88 6.86
C LYS A 135 -5.14 2.69 7.14
N LYS A 136 -4.76 2.49 8.39
CA LYS A 136 -3.87 1.39 8.78
C LYS A 136 -4.43 0.62 9.96
N THR A 137 -4.48 -0.70 9.83
CA THR A 137 -4.80 -1.59 10.95
C THR A 137 -3.58 -1.82 11.82
N THR A 138 -3.77 -1.88 13.14
CA THR A 138 -2.70 -2.14 14.10
C THR A 138 -3.18 -2.97 15.28
N GLY A 139 -2.32 -3.87 15.75
CA GLY A 139 -2.54 -4.60 17.01
C GLY A 139 -2.16 -3.78 18.25
N SER A 140 -1.50 -2.63 18.08
CA SER A 140 -0.90 -1.84 19.14
C SER A 140 -1.37 -0.39 19.14
N ILE A 141 -2.68 -0.16 19.03
CA ILE A 141 -3.26 1.19 18.97
C ILE A 141 -2.89 2.01 20.22
N GLU A 142 -2.82 1.36 21.40
CA GLU A 142 -2.40 1.99 22.65
C GLU A 142 -1.00 2.60 22.58
N TYR A 143 -0.11 2.04 21.77
CA TYR A 143 1.23 2.59 21.56
C TYR A 143 1.15 3.99 20.94
N PHE A 144 0.33 4.15 19.91
CA PHE A 144 0.14 5.43 19.24
C PHE A 144 -0.60 6.45 20.11
N GLN A 145 -1.54 6.00 20.95
CA GLN A 145 -2.30 6.86 21.85
C GLN A 145 -1.47 7.37 23.03
N LYS A 146 -0.65 6.50 23.65
CA LYS A 146 0.10 6.82 24.87
C LYS A 146 1.36 7.64 24.61
N HIS A 147 1.98 7.46 23.45
CA HIS A 147 3.29 8.07 23.19
C HIS A 147 3.21 9.41 22.44
N ASN A 148 2.00 9.94 22.15
CA ASN A 148 1.83 11.11 21.27
C ASN A 148 2.73 10.97 20.03
N SER A 149 2.94 9.74 19.60
CA SER A 149 3.95 9.38 18.63
C SER A 149 3.52 9.88 17.26
N ASN A 150 4.49 10.28 16.47
CA ASN A 150 4.30 10.46 15.04
C ASN A 150 3.79 9.15 14.43
N ALA A 151 3.13 9.24 13.28
CA ALA A 151 2.90 8.06 12.47
C ALA A 151 4.23 7.33 12.19
N SER A 152 4.19 6.04 11.90
CA SER A 152 5.43 5.31 11.58
C SER A 152 6.13 5.93 10.37
N ASP A 153 7.46 5.89 10.36
CA ASP A 153 8.28 6.46 9.27
C ASP A 153 7.88 5.91 7.90
N SER A 154 7.56 4.62 7.83
CA SER A 154 7.11 3.99 6.58
C SER A 154 5.76 4.53 6.11
N HIS A 155 4.80 4.75 7.01
CA HIS A 155 3.50 5.30 6.64
C HIS A 155 3.62 6.78 6.24
N MET A 156 4.45 7.55 6.95
CA MET A 156 4.75 8.92 6.55
C MET A 156 5.44 8.99 5.19
N ALA A 157 6.37 8.08 4.92
CA ALA A 157 7.04 7.98 3.62
C ALA A 157 6.04 7.65 2.50
N GLN A 158 5.09 6.73 2.75
CA GLN A 158 4.04 6.38 1.81
C GLN A 158 3.19 7.59 1.41
N ILE A 159 2.70 8.35 2.40
CA ILE A 159 1.88 9.53 2.14
C ILE A 159 2.69 10.64 1.44
N ASN A 160 3.98 10.79 1.75
CA ASN A 160 4.84 11.71 0.99
C ASN A 160 4.97 11.31 -0.48
N CYS A 161 5.08 10.02 -0.79
CA CYS A 161 5.06 9.53 -2.18
C CYS A 161 3.70 9.81 -2.85
N TYR A 162 2.61 9.59 -2.13
CA TYR A 162 1.26 9.91 -2.62
C TYR A 162 1.09 11.40 -2.95
N ARG A 163 1.64 12.30 -2.13
CA ARG A 163 1.64 13.74 -2.45
C ARG A 163 2.27 14.02 -3.82
N VAL A 164 3.43 13.41 -4.09
CA VAL A 164 4.12 13.58 -5.37
C VAL A 164 3.24 13.10 -6.52
N LEU A 165 2.69 11.88 -6.41
CA LEU A 165 1.85 11.31 -7.46
C LEU A 165 0.53 12.07 -7.62
N LEU A 166 -0.08 12.55 -6.53
CA LEU A 166 -1.28 13.36 -6.58
C LEU A 166 -1.06 14.65 -7.38
N ASN A 167 0.07 15.33 -7.12
CA ASN A 167 0.42 16.53 -7.87
C ASN A 167 0.69 16.21 -9.35
N LYS A 168 1.42 15.13 -9.67
CA LYS A 168 1.73 14.72 -11.04
C LYS A 168 0.50 14.25 -11.81
N CYS A 169 -0.42 13.53 -11.18
CA CYS A 169 -1.57 12.93 -11.85
C CYS A 169 -2.80 13.84 -11.93
N TYR A 170 -2.97 14.73 -10.95
CA TYR A 170 -4.21 15.51 -10.81
C TYR A 170 -3.99 17.01 -10.64
N ASP A 171 -2.74 17.48 -10.65
CA ASP A 171 -2.38 18.89 -10.36
C ASP A 171 -2.91 19.38 -8.99
N MET A 172 -3.04 18.45 -8.05
CA MET A 172 -3.48 18.73 -6.67
C MET A 172 -2.29 18.70 -5.73
N ASP A 173 -2.20 19.67 -4.82
CA ASP A 173 -1.15 19.71 -3.79
C ASP A 173 -1.75 19.58 -2.38
N ALA A 174 -1.26 18.62 -1.62
CA ALA A 174 -1.58 18.44 -0.21
C ALA A 174 -0.36 18.79 0.63
N LYS A 175 -0.53 19.61 1.66
CA LYS A 175 0.56 20.00 2.58
C LYS A 175 0.59 19.16 3.85
N LYS A 176 -0.49 18.45 4.13
CA LYS A 176 -0.66 17.62 5.33
C LYS A 176 -1.03 16.20 4.94
N GLY A 177 -0.56 15.25 5.73
CA GLY A 177 -0.98 13.87 5.69
C GLY A 177 -1.56 13.44 7.03
N CYS A 178 -2.42 12.43 7.01
CA CYS A 178 -3.02 11.84 8.19
C CYS A 178 -3.03 10.31 8.06
N VAL A 179 -2.46 9.61 9.04
CA VAL A 179 -2.63 8.16 9.17
C VAL A 179 -3.70 7.89 10.21
N ILE A 180 -4.72 7.14 9.83
CA ILE A 180 -5.82 6.74 10.71
C ILE A 180 -5.57 5.31 11.16
N TYR A 181 -5.08 5.14 12.38
CA TYR A 181 -4.88 3.82 12.96
C TYR A 181 -6.17 3.26 13.53
N VAL A 182 -6.49 2.02 13.13
CA VAL A 182 -7.66 1.28 13.62
C VAL A 182 -7.20 -0.04 14.23
N SER A 183 -7.71 -0.35 15.43
CA SER A 183 -7.37 -1.60 16.10
C SER A 183 -7.91 -2.82 15.35
N ASN A 184 -7.06 -3.80 15.08
CA ASN A 184 -7.45 -5.12 14.57
C ASN A 184 -7.77 -6.12 15.69
N SER A 185 -7.86 -5.66 16.95
CA SER A 185 -8.17 -6.51 18.10
C SER A 185 -9.62 -6.98 18.06
N VAL A 186 -9.84 -8.28 18.32
CA VAL A 186 -11.17 -8.88 18.45
C VAL A 186 -11.79 -8.63 19.84
N SER A 187 -10.99 -8.27 20.83
CA SER A 187 -11.45 -7.98 22.18
C SER A 187 -12.23 -6.67 22.23
N LYS A 188 -13.47 -6.71 22.78
CA LYS A 188 -14.29 -5.50 22.99
C LYS A 188 -13.60 -4.46 23.86
N GLU A 189 -12.77 -4.90 24.80
CA GLU A 189 -12.03 -4.03 25.73
C GLU A 189 -10.87 -3.27 25.06
N LYS A 190 -10.41 -3.78 23.90
CA LYS A 190 -9.32 -3.19 23.12
C LYS A 190 -9.78 -2.51 21.82
N ARG A 191 -11.08 -2.39 21.61
CA ARG A 191 -11.66 -1.62 20.48
C ARG A 191 -11.66 -0.15 20.82
N ASP A 192 -10.46 0.42 20.88
CA ASP A 192 -10.30 1.86 21.01
C ASP A 192 -10.82 2.59 19.77
N LYS A 193 -11.16 3.85 19.95
CA LYS A 193 -11.55 4.72 18.83
C LYS A 193 -10.39 4.81 17.83
N PRO A 194 -10.68 4.94 16.52
CA PRO A 194 -9.66 5.24 15.53
C PRO A 194 -8.79 6.41 15.96
N THR A 195 -7.49 6.30 15.79
CA THR A 195 -6.52 7.30 16.22
C THR A 195 -5.90 7.97 14.99
N PRO A 196 -6.39 9.16 14.61
CA PRO A 196 -5.77 9.93 13.53
C PRO A 196 -4.50 10.60 14.03
N ILE A 197 -3.43 10.51 13.24
CA ILE A 197 -2.16 11.21 13.47
C ILE A 197 -1.83 12.01 12.22
N SER A 198 -1.87 13.34 12.33
CA SER A 198 -1.55 14.26 11.24
C SER A 198 -0.11 14.73 11.30
N PHE A 199 0.46 15.04 10.15
CA PHE A 199 1.83 15.57 10.02
C PHE A 199 1.98 16.43 8.77
N VAL A 200 3.03 17.25 8.75
CA VAL A 200 3.38 18.08 7.60
C VAL A 200 4.16 17.23 6.60
N LEU A 201 3.79 17.33 5.32
CA LEU A 201 4.44 16.60 4.24
C LEU A 201 5.76 17.26 3.82
N LYS A 202 6.73 16.44 3.42
CA LYS A 202 8.03 16.88 2.90
C LYS A 202 7.86 17.57 1.54
N LYS A 203 8.89 18.31 1.14
CA LYS A 203 8.93 18.91 -0.20
C LYS A 203 8.86 17.82 -1.28
N PRO A 204 8.00 17.97 -2.30
CA PRO A 204 7.77 16.92 -3.29
C PRO A 204 9.01 16.58 -4.12
N GLU A 205 9.91 17.53 -4.36
CA GLU A 205 11.11 17.33 -5.19
C GLU A 205 12.08 16.30 -4.57
N GLU A 206 12.31 16.38 -3.25
CA GLU A 206 13.17 15.43 -2.54
C GLU A 206 12.58 14.02 -2.55
N THR A 207 11.27 13.94 -2.35
CA THR A 207 10.54 12.68 -2.37
C THR A 207 10.55 12.07 -3.78
N LEU A 208 10.27 12.86 -4.83
CA LEU A 208 10.31 12.39 -6.22
C LEU A 208 11.69 11.83 -6.59
N LYS A 209 12.77 12.53 -6.20
CA LYS A 209 14.13 12.06 -6.43
C LYS A 209 14.37 10.69 -5.79
N ALA A 210 13.95 10.50 -4.55
CA ALA A 210 14.07 9.21 -3.85
C ALA A 210 13.23 8.11 -4.53
N MET A 211 12.01 8.44 -4.95
CA MET A 211 11.14 7.51 -5.67
C MET A 211 11.80 7.03 -6.97
N ILE A 212 12.36 7.92 -7.76
CA ILE A 212 13.04 7.59 -9.03
C ILE A 212 14.27 6.70 -8.77
N ILE A 213 15.08 7.02 -7.77
CA ILE A 213 16.26 6.21 -7.41
C ILE A 213 15.82 4.78 -7.07
N ASN A 214 14.84 4.64 -6.17
CA ASN A 214 14.36 3.32 -5.75
C ASN A 214 13.68 2.56 -6.91
N SER A 215 12.95 3.25 -7.78
CA SER A 215 12.35 2.65 -8.98
C SER A 215 13.41 2.10 -9.94
N ASN A 216 14.48 2.84 -10.16
CA ASN A 216 15.59 2.38 -11.00
C ASN A 216 16.29 1.17 -10.40
N VAL A 217 16.51 1.13 -9.08
CA VAL A 217 17.08 -0.06 -8.40
C VAL A 217 16.20 -1.29 -8.62
N ILE A 218 14.87 -1.15 -8.51
CA ILE A 218 13.93 -2.25 -8.77
C ILE A 218 13.97 -2.66 -10.25
N LYS A 219 13.93 -1.69 -11.16
CA LYS A 219 13.99 -1.92 -12.61
C LYS A 219 15.26 -2.66 -13.01
N ASP A 220 16.42 -2.16 -12.57
CA ASP A 220 17.72 -2.75 -12.91
C ASP A 220 17.81 -4.18 -12.39
N SER A 221 17.39 -4.44 -11.16
CA SER A 221 17.38 -5.79 -10.58
C SER A 221 16.42 -6.75 -11.29
N LEU A 222 15.23 -6.28 -11.69
CA LEU A 222 14.29 -7.11 -12.46
C LEU A 222 14.78 -7.40 -13.87
N THR A 223 15.57 -6.49 -14.46
CA THR A 223 16.08 -6.64 -15.81
C THR A 223 17.34 -7.52 -15.85
N SER A 224 18.26 -7.37 -14.88
CA SER A 224 19.50 -8.16 -14.81
C SER A 224 19.30 -9.52 -14.15
N GLY A 225 18.31 -9.67 -13.29
CA GLY A 225 18.13 -10.82 -12.40
C GLY A 225 19.01 -10.77 -11.14
N ASP A 226 19.81 -9.72 -10.97
CA ASP A 226 20.70 -9.55 -9.81
C ASP A 226 19.94 -8.89 -8.64
N LEU A 227 20.33 -9.27 -7.42
CA LEU A 227 19.80 -8.61 -6.22
C LEU A 227 20.55 -7.29 -5.97
N PRO A 228 19.86 -6.23 -5.55
CA PRO A 228 20.51 -4.98 -5.19
C PRO A 228 21.38 -5.16 -3.94
N ASP A 229 22.41 -4.35 -3.84
CA ASP A 229 23.35 -4.32 -2.70
C ASP A 229 22.68 -3.90 -1.37
#